data_bcbea3dbe596e8b4b14bbbd39cf0c324
#
_entry.id   bcbea3dbe596e8b4b14bbbd39cf0c324
#
_cell.length_a   1.000
_cell.length_b   1.000
_cell.length_c   1.000
_cell.angle_alpha   90.00
_cell.angle_beta   90.00
_cell.angle_gamma   90.00
#
_symmetry.space_group_name_H-M   'P 1'
#
loop_
_entity.id
_entity.type
_entity.pdbx_description
1 polymer ?
#
loop_
_entity_poly.entity_id
_entity_poly.type
_entity_poly.pdbx_seq_one_letter_code
_entity_poly.pdbx_strand_id
1 'polypeptide(L)'
;MMGFRFQDPLWLLLLIPLTAAGLWTLRRRQRIAVLYSSVELLKNLPVTWAQRVKRFLPWVFLAGLALMVIALARPQHGKEEFRIRTDAIAIEMVVDRSGSMRALDFELDNKRASRLAVVKNVFRDFVSGEGGLAGRPDDLIGLIDFGGFVETKCPLTFDHGALLQLLDTVKIPEPIVDSRGNIINARLLQEEQMTAIGDALATAVERLKPIKAKSKIIILLSDGESNAGVVDPVEAVQAAKAYGIKIYTIGIGTTGPVPMPVEDPFGRTVLQSVMVQIDEKALKMIADATGGKYYNAQDTEKLRKIYADIDKLEKTTTEGRLYTEYRELFSYALFPGLGLVLLEMVLACTRFRSLP
;
A
#
# COMPACT_ATOMS: atom_id res chain seq x y z
N MET A 1 -9.34 -6.96 19.69
CA MET A 1 -10.62 -6.82 20.43
C MET A 1 -11.46 -5.78 19.71
N MET A 2 -12.60 -6.19 19.12
CA MET A 2 -13.55 -5.28 18.47
C MET A 2 -14.13 -4.33 19.50
N GLY A 3 -13.68 -3.09 19.52
CA GLY A 3 -14.10 -2.09 20.49
C GLY A 3 -15.37 -1.38 20.05
N PHE A 4 -16.45 -1.52 20.81
CA PHE A 4 -17.61 -0.64 20.72
C PHE A 4 -17.32 0.63 21.54
N ARG A 5 -17.52 1.81 20.93
CA ARG A 5 -17.36 3.09 21.64
C ARG A 5 -18.43 4.09 21.22
N PHE A 6 -18.67 5.06 22.07
CA PHE A 6 -19.42 6.27 21.71
C PHE A 6 -18.43 7.37 21.38
N GLN A 7 -18.61 8.04 20.24
CA GLN A 7 -17.76 9.16 19.87
C GLN A 7 -18.00 10.37 20.77
N ASP A 8 -19.27 10.65 21.05
CA ASP A 8 -19.70 11.80 21.82
C ASP A 8 -20.53 11.38 23.06
N PRO A 9 -19.91 10.73 24.08
CA PRO A 9 -20.63 10.17 25.22
C PRO A 9 -21.36 11.21 26.09
N LEU A 10 -20.96 12.49 26.00
CA LEU A 10 -21.59 13.58 26.74
C LEU A 10 -23.10 13.75 26.44
N TRP A 11 -23.51 13.40 25.20
CA TRP A 11 -24.91 13.47 24.82
C TRP A 11 -25.80 12.49 25.61
N LEU A 12 -25.23 11.41 26.15
CA LEU A 12 -25.98 10.48 27.01
C LEU A 12 -26.47 11.13 28.32
N LEU A 13 -25.86 12.25 28.74
CA LEU A 13 -26.33 13.02 29.89
C LEU A 13 -27.75 13.58 29.69
N LEU A 14 -28.20 13.76 28.45
CA LEU A 14 -29.58 14.16 28.14
C LEU A 14 -30.62 13.10 28.54
N LEU A 15 -30.24 11.87 28.79
CA LEU A 15 -31.13 10.85 29.33
C LEU A 15 -31.58 11.21 30.78
N ILE A 16 -30.77 11.95 31.54
CA ILE A 16 -31.10 12.35 32.91
C ILE A 16 -32.31 13.31 32.95
N PRO A 17 -32.31 14.46 32.27
CA PRO A 17 -33.48 15.32 32.24
C PRO A 17 -34.66 14.68 31.50
N LEU A 18 -34.43 13.81 30.51
CA LEU A 18 -35.50 13.08 29.84
C LEU A 18 -36.24 12.13 30.79
N THR A 19 -35.51 11.33 31.59
CA THR A 19 -36.11 10.45 32.61
C THR A 19 -36.79 11.25 33.71
N ALA A 20 -36.20 12.35 34.15
CA ALA A 20 -36.80 13.25 35.12
C ALA A 20 -38.13 13.86 34.63
N ALA A 21 -38.14 14.32 33.38
CA ALA A 21 -39.35 14.85 32.72
C ALA A 21 -40.42 13.76 32.56
N GLY A 22 -40.02 12.52 32.20
CA GLY A 22 -40.93 11.38 32.15
C GLY A 22 -41.59 11.06 33.50
N LEU A 23 -40.77 11.00 34.55
CA LEU A 23 -41.28 10.77 35.93
C LEU A 23 -42.16 11.90 36.41
N TRP A 24 -41.81 13.15 36.09
CA TRP A 24 -42.60 14.32 36.43
C TRP A 24 -43.97 14.35 35.75
N THR A 25 -44.05 14.07 34.44
CA THR A 25 -45.31 13.97 33.69
C THR A 25 -46.21 12.84 34.22
N LEU A 26 -45.63 11.72 34.66
CA LEU A 26 -46.36 10.61 35.27
C LEU A 26 -46.93 10.98 36.65
N ARG A 27 -46.18 11.75 37.44
CA ARG A 27 -46.61 12.22 38.75
C ARG A 27 -47.66 13.34 38.69
N ARG A 28 -47.50 14.25 37.69
CA ARG A 28 -48.41 15.38 37.44
C ARG A 28 -49.57 15.04 36.52
N ARG A 29 -50.09 13.83 36.52
CA ARG A 29 -51.36 13.58 35.81
C ARG A 29 -52.44 14.47 36.40
N GLN A 30 -52.59 15.69 35.82
CA GLN A 30 -53.74 16.54 36.11
C GLN A 30 -54.99 15.77 35.71
N ARG A 31 -55.76 15.37 36.67
CA ARG A 31 -57.11 14.86 36.45
C ARG A 31 -57.95 16.08 36.07
N ILE A 32 -58.16 16.27 34.79
CA ILE A 32 -59.18 17.22 34.35
C ILE A 32 -60.50 16.69 34.91
N ALA A 33 -60.99 17.32 35.92
CA ALA A 33 -62.27 16.96 36.52
C ALA A 33 -63.36 17.76 35.80
N VAL A 34 -64.20 17.08 35.10
CA VAL A 34 -65.43 17.67 34.53
C VAL A 34 -66.53 17.42 35.56
N LEU A 35 -67.14 18.48 35.99
CA LEU A 35 -68.29 18.40 36.90
C LEU A 35 -69.51 17.87 36.15
N TYR A 36 -69.87 16.63 36.47
CA TYR A 36 -71.07 16.01 35.94
C TYR A 36 -72.11 15.87 37.07
N SER A 37 -73.40 16.13 36.79
CA SER A 37 -74.47 16.07 37.68
C SER A 37 -74.80 14.67 38.26
N SER A 38 -74.40 13.62 37.56
CA SER A 38 -74.51 12.22 38.05
C SER A 38 -73.45 11.36 37.44
N VAL A 39 -72.66 10.61 38.20
CA VAL A 39 -71.59 9.72 37.81
C VAL A 39 -72.02 8.26 37.89
N GLU A 40 -73.20 7.97 38.29
CA GLU A 40 -73.69 6.58 38.55
C GLU A 40 -73.66 5.68 37.33
N LEU A 41 -74.08 6.19 36.15
CA LEU A 41 -74.08 5.49 34.89
C LEU A 41 -72.67 5.21 34.38
N LEU A 42 -71.61 5.92 34.82
CA LEU A 42 -70.22 5.81 34.34
C LEU A 42 -69.35 4.91 35.23
N LYS A 43 -69.84 4.59 36.49
CA LYS A 43 -69.05 3.82 37.48
C LYS A 43 -68.77 2.37 37.04
N ASN A 44 -69.64 1.76 36.19
CA ASN A 44 -69.58 0.33 35.82
C ASN A 44 -69.07 0.12 34.39
N LEU A 45 -68.52 1.11 33.73
CA LEU A 45 -67.96 0.96 32.40
C LEU A 45 -66.64 0.20 32.42
N PRO A 46 -66.49 -0.91 31.65
CA PRO A 46 -65.20 -1.63 31.57
C PRO A 46 -64.15 -0.75 30.92
N VAL A 47 -62.90 -0.83 31.43
CA VAL A 47 -61.76 -0.16 30.82
C VAL A 47 -61.53 -0.67 29.43
N THR A 48 -61.77 0.15 28.41
CA THR A 48 -61.59 -0.21 27.02
C THR A 48 -60.12 -0.43 26.68
N TRP A 49 -59.90 -1.29 25.71
CA TRP A 49 -58.53 -1.52 25.20
C TRP A 49 -57.83 -0.20 24.77
N ALA A 50 -58.56 0.71 24.16
CA ALA A 50 -58.06 2.03 23.80
C ALA A 50 -57.51 2.85 24.98
N GLN A 51 -58.16 2.78 26.13
CA GLN A 51 -57.70 3.45 27.35
C GLN A 51 -56.41 2.82 27.92
N ARG A 52 -56.26 1.49 27.75
CA ARG A 52 -54.99 0.81 28.13
C ARG A 52 -53.84 1.24 27.22
N VAL A 53 -54.06 1.25 25.92
CA VAL A 53 -53.03 1.70 24.93
C VAL A 53 -52.66 3.14 25.15
N LYS A 54 -53.63 4.05 25.33
CA LYS A 54 -53.38 5.47 25.62
C LYS A 54 -52.47 5.67 26.85
N ARG A 55 -52.49 4.75 27.79
CA ARG A 55 -51.61 4.79 28.97
C ARG A 55 -50.16 4.53 28.63
N PHE A 56 -49.86 3.80 27.54
CA PHE A 56 -48.52 3.45 27.11
C PHE A 56 -47.94 4.46 26.10
N LEU A 57 -48.76 5.28 25.42
CA LEU A 57 -48.30 6.26 24.45
C LEU A 57 -47.16 7.17 24.96
N PRO A 58 -47.19 7.76 26.13
CA PRO A 58 -46.09 8.57 26.66
C PRO A 58 -44.78 7.81 26.82
N TRP A 59 -44.85 6.49 27.10
CA TRP A 59 -43.68 5.64 27.22
C TRP A 59 -43.04 5.36 25.83
N VAL A 60 -43.90 5.20 24.82
CA VAL A 60 -43.43 5.05 23.43
C VAL A 60 -42.71 6.31 22.96
N PHE A 61 -43.24 7.50 23.27
CA PHE A 61 -42.59 8.75 22.98
C PHE A 61 -41.25 8.90 23.71
N LEU A 62 -41.20 8.60 25.00
CA LEU A 62 -39.95 8.66 25.78
C LEU A 62 -38.89 7.66 25.26
N ALA A 63 -39.32 6.47 24.88
CA ALA A 63 -38.43 5.47 24.29
C ALA A 63 -37.87 5.95 22.95
N GLY A 64 -38.70 6.58 22.11
CA GLY A 64 -38.26 7.19 20.86
C GLY A 64 -37.22 8.28 21.07
N LEU A 65 -37.48 9.19 22.05
CA LEU A 65 -36.49 10.22 22.38
C LEU A 65 -35.20 9.66 22.97
N ALA A 66 -35.29 8.60 23.81
CA ALA A 66 -34.09 7.94 24.34
C ALA A 66 -33.22 7.33 23.22
N LEU A 67 -33.85 6.68 22.24
CA LEU A 67 -33.12 6.18 21.07
C LEU A 67 -32.47 7.29 20.25
N MET A 68 -33.13 8.44 20.12
CA MET A 68 -32.54 9.60 19.43
C MET A 68 -31.36 10.17 20.21
N VAL A 69 -31.40 10.20 21.54
CA VAL A 69 -30.25 10.59 22.38
C VAL A 69 -29.09 9.60 22.21
N ILE A 70 -29.37 8.31 22.14
CA ILE A 70 -28.33 7.29 21.87
C ILE A 70 -27.73 7.49 20.46
N ALA A 71 -28.55 7.86 19.48
CA ALA A 71 -28.07 8.17 18.13
C ALA A 71 -27.14 9.39 18.11
N LEU A 72 -27.47 10.44 18.89
CA LEU A 72 -26.63 11.63 19.07
C LEU A 72 -25.27 11.30 19.70
N ALA A 73 -25.20 10.31 20.56
CA ALA A 73 -23.95 9.85 21.17
C ALA A 73 -23.03 9.12 20.15
N ARG A 74 -23.49 8.93 18.89
CA ARG A 74 -22.75 8.33 17.78
C ARG A 74 -22.08 7.01 18.16
N PRO A 75 -22.86 5.93 18.38
CA PRO A 75 -22.28 4.62 18.63
C PRO A 75 -21.47 4.17 17.39
N GLN A 76 -20.25 3.73 17.64
CA GLN A 76 -19.31 3.31 16.62
C GLN A 76 -18.81 1.89 16.90
N HIS A 77 -18.65 1.12 15.83
CA HIS A 77 -18.02 -0.19 15.88
C HIS A 77 -16.73 -0.15 15.08
N GLY A 78 -15.61 -0.51 15.71
CA GLY A 78 -14.34 -0.59 15.01
C GLY A 78 -14.42 -1.67 13.95
N LYS A 79 -14.31 -1.32 12.69
CA LYS A 79 -13.94 -2.21 11.60
C LYS A 79 -12.44 -2.39 11.62
N GLU A 80 -12.01 -3.57 11.23
CA GLU A 80 -10.63 -4.03 11.15
C GLU A 80 -9.58 -2.91 11.05
N GLU A 81 -8.53 -3.05 11.86
CA GLU A 81 -7.34 -2.22 11.79
C GLU A 81 -6.77 -2.26 10.37
N PHE A 82 -7.19 -1.33 9.53
CA PHE A 82 -6.42 -1.02 8.33
C PHE A 82 -5.16 -0.32 8.83
N ARG A 83 -4.08 -1.06 8.89
CA ARG A 83 -2.75 -0.47 9.00
C ARG A 83 -2.46 0.21 7.67
N ILE A 84 -2.87 1.47 7.53
CA ILE A 84 -2.24 2.32 6.54
C ILE A 84 -0.83 2.52 7.10
N ARG A 85 0.09 1.69 6.67
CA ARG A 85 1.52 1.89 6.94
C ARG A 85 1.94 3.12 6.16
N THR A 86 1.89 4.26 6.84
CA THR A 86 2.45 5.53 6.35
C THR A 86 3.98 5.46 6.25
N ASP A 87 4.56 4.31 6.58
CA ASP A 87 5.99 4.05 6.68
C ASP A 87 6.52 3.16 5.55
N ALA A 88 5.72 2.88 4.52
CA ALA A 88 6.15 2.15 3.35
C ALA A 88 7.32 2.88 2.67
N ILE A 89 8.36 2.12 2.37
CA ILE A 89 9.48 2.58 1.56
C ILE A 89 9.09 2.40 0.09
N ALA A 90 9.40 3.37 -0.75
CA ALA A 90 9.25 3.21 -2.19
C ALA A 90 10.61 2.88 -2.80
N ILE A 91 10.71 1.71 -3.41
CA ILE A 91 11.93 1.14 -3.96
C ILE A 91 11.78 0.99 -5.47
N GLU A 92 12.59 1.67 -6.24
CA GLU A 92 12.67 1.43 -7.68
C GLU A 92 13.91 0.59 -7.98
N MET A 93 13.70 -0.63 -8.44
CA MET A 93 14.77 -1.53 -8.86
C MET A 93 15.14 -1.24 -10.29
N VAL A 94 16.39 -0.90 -10.53
CA VAL A 94 16.92 -0.55 -11.84
C VAL A 94 17.97 -1.59 -12.22
N VAL A 95 17.61 -2.49 -13.13
CA VAL A 95 18.37 -3.69 -13.45
C VAL A 95 18.97 -3.56 -14.86
N ASP A 96 20.26 -3.70 -14.93
CA ASP A 96 21.02 -3.74 -16.17
C ASP A 96 20.76 -5.06 -16.94
N ARG A 97 20.42 -4.95 -18.21
CA ARG A 97 20.28 -6.09 -19.13
C ARG A 97 21.25 -6.02 -20.34
N SER A 98 22.27 -5.19 -20.24
CA SER A 98 23.30 -5.03 -21.28
C SER A 98 24.05 -6.32 -21.56
N GLY A 99 24.86 -6.33 -22.61
CA GLY A 99 25.60 -7.50 -23.06
C GLY A 99 26.55 -8.10 -22.00
N SER A 100 27.13 -7.26 -21.13
CA SER A 100 28.05 -7.68 -20.07
C SER A 100 27.36 -8.53 -18.98
N MET A 101 26.06 -8.42 -18.81
CA MET A 101 25.29 -9.22 -17.86
C MET A 101 25.15 -10.71 -18.25
N ARG A 102 25.65 -11.11 -19.42
CA ARG A 102 25.80 -12.52 -19.83
C ARG A 102 26.99 -13.23 -19.19
N ALA A 103 27.94 -12.50 -18.61
CA ALA A 103 29.14 -13.07 -18.02
C ALA A 103 28.79 -14.14 -16.99
N LEU A 104 29.54 -15.25 -17.02
CA LEU A 104 29.37 -16.42 -16.16
C LEU A 104 30.39 -16.44 -15.02
N ASP A 105 30.50 -15.32 -14.32
CA ASP A 105 31.44 -15.13 -13.18
C ASP A 105 30.78 -15.30 -11.81
N PHE A 106 29.51 -15.70 -11.77
CA PHE A 106 28.76 -16.05 -10.57
C PHE A 106 28.41 -17.53 -10.49
N GLU A 107 28.04 -17.97 -9.29
CA GLU A 107 27.52 -19.32 -9.04
C GLU A 107 26.13 -19.26 -8.40
N LEU A 108 25.22 -20.08 -8.93
CA LEU A 108 23.90 -20.35 -8.36
C LEU A 108 23.73 -21.86 -8.27
N ASP A 109 23.45 -22.40 -7.08
CA ASP A 109 23.30 -23.84 -6.81
C ASP A 109 24.51 -24.68 -7.31
N ASN A 110 25.73 -24.19 -7.06
CA ASN A 110 27.00 -24.82 -7.48
C ASN A 110 27.15 -24.93 -9.01
N LYS A 111 26.43 -24.12 -9.77
CA LYS A 111 26.57 -24.03 -11.22
C LYS A 111 26.90 -22.58 -11.62
N ARG A 112 27.72 -22.45 -12.66
CA ARG A 112 27.97 -21.11 -13.24
C ARG A 112 26.67 -20.52 -13.74
N ALA A 113 26.39 -19.28 -13.38
CA ALA A 113 25.21 -18.55 -13.75
C ALA A 113 25.57 -17.18 -14.30
N SER A 114 24.72 -16.63 -15.17
CA SER A 114 24.88 -15.28 -15.65
C SER A 114 24.61 -14.26 -14.56
N ARG A 115 25.24 -13.10 -14.63
CA ARG A 115 25.02 -11.99 -13.68
C ARG A 115 23.53 -11.68 -13.56
N LEU A 116 22.82 -11.56 -14.69
CA LEU A 116 21.38 -11.28 -14.69
C LEU A 116 20.58 -12.37 -13.97
N ALA A 117 20.92 -13.66 -14.16
CA ALA A 117 20.21 -14.75 -13.49
C ALA A 117 20.36 -14.66 -11.95
N VAL A 118 21.57 -14.34 -11.48
CA VAL A 118 21.85 -14.16 -10.05
C VAL A 118 21.12 -12.95 -9.48
N VAL A 119 21.15 -11.82 -10.21
CA VAL A 119 20.40 -10.62 -9.83
C VAL A 119 18.92 -10.93 -9.69
N LYS A 120 18.31 -11.61 -10.64
CA LYS A 120 16.89 -12.00 -10.61
C LYS A 120 16.59 -12.92 -9.42
N ASN A 121 17.46 -13.87 -9.11
CA ASN A 121 17.27 -14.78 -7.98
C ASN A 121 17.35 -14.02 -6.64
N VAL A 122 18.40 -13.22 -6.44
CA VAL A 122 18.57 -12.49 -5.17
C VAL A 122 17.50 -11.38 -5.01
N PHE A 123 17.06 -10.76 -6.10
CA PHE A 123 15.95 -9.83 -6.06
C PHE A 123 14.64 -10.53 -5.66
N ARG A 124 14.37 -11.73 -6.16
CA ARG A 124 13.23 -12.54 -5.72
C ARG A 124 13.30 -12.82 -4.23
N ASP A 125 14.47 -13.30 -3.75
CA ASP A 125 14.70 -13.56 -2.33
C ASP A 125 14.47 -12.31 -1.47
N PHE A 126 14.91 -11.14 -1.95
CA PHE A 126 14.74 -9.85 -1.26
C PHE A 126 13.26 -9.44 -1.13
N VAL A 127 12.46 -9.66 -2.16
CA VAL A 127 11.03 -9.34 -2.14
C VAL A 127 10.24 -10.35 -1.33
N SER A 128 10.47 -11.66 -1.57
CA SER A 128 9.71 -12.76 -0.94
C SER A 128 10.11 -13.06 0.50
N GLY A 129 11.32 -12.67 0.91
CA GLY A 129 11.83 -13.02 2.23
C GLY A 129 12.45 -14.42 2.30
N GLU A 130 13.05 -14.88 1.20
CA GLU A 130 13.77 -16.13 1.11
C GLU A 130 15.28 -15.92 1.27
N GLY A 131 16.06 -16.99 1.31
CA GLY A 131 17.53 -16.92 1.37
C GLY A 131 18.11 -16.17 2.58
N GLY A 132 17.37 -16.08 3.70
CA GLY A 132 17.81 -15.36 4.92
C GLY A 132 17.51 -13.86 4.91
N LEU A 133 16.79 -13.34 3.91
CA LEU A 133 16.30 -11.97 3.83
C LEU A 133 14.93 -11.85 4.49
N ALA A 134 14.62 -10.65 5.02
CA ALA A 134 13.38 -10.45 5.81
C ALA A 134 12.11 -10.29 4.95
N GLY A 135 12.25 -10.12 3.62
CA GLY A 135 11.14 -9.80 2.73
C GLY A 135 10.61 -8.37 2.85
N ARG A 136 9.75 -8.01 1.92
CA ARG A 136 9.25 -6.63 1.76
C ARG A 136 7.72 -6.55 1.57
N PRO A 137 6.90 -7.23 2.39
CA PRO A 137 5.47 -7.36 2.12
C PRO A 137 4.70 -6.04 2.09
N ASP A 138 5.27 -4.97 2.64
CA ASP A 138 4.59 -3.70 2.89
C ASP A 138 5.20 -2.53 2.13
N ASP A 139 6.24 -2.76 1.34
CA ASP A 139 6.93 -1.72 0.58
C ASP A 139 6.40 -1.64 -0.86
N LEU A 140 6.41 -0.42 -1.42
CA LEU A 140 6.13 -0.19 -2.84
C LEU A 140 7.37 -0.52 -3.65
N ILE A 141 7.31 -1.51 -4.52
CA ILE A 141 8.45 -1.92 -5.34
C ILE A 141 8.10 -1.81 -6.82
N GLY A 142 8.95 -1.13 -7.57
CA GLY A 142 8.91 -1.04 -9.03
C GLY A 142 10.11 -1.72 -9.67
N LEU A 143 10.03 -1.99 -10.97
CA LEU A 143 11.08 -2.62 -11.75
C LEU A 143 11.25 -1.90 -13.08
N ILE A 144 12.44 -1.39 -13.28
CA ILE A 144 12.94 -0.86 -14.55
C ILE A 144 14.08 -1.75 -15.00
N ASP A 145 14.07 -2.20 -16.25
CA ASP A 145 15.24 -2.76 -16.88
C ASP A 145 15.80 -1.80 -17.92
N PHE A 146 17.09 -1.85 -18.11
CA PHE A 146 17.76 -1.00 -19.07
C PHE A 146 18.95 -1.71 -19.74
N GLY A 147 19.18 -1.33 -20.95
CA GLY A 147 20.36 -1.55 -21.75
C GLY A 147 20.64 -0.25 -22.48
N GLY A 148 20.72 -0.24 -23.81
CA GLY A 148 20.70 0.99 -24.57
C GLY A 148 19.40 1.75 -24.55
N PHE A 149 18.30 1.07 -24.22
CA PHE A 149 16.97 1.65 -23.99
C PHE A 149 16.46 1.28 -22.60
N VAL A 150 15.62 2.13 -22.05
CA VAL A 150 15.02 1.97 -20.73
C VAL A 150 13.57 1.50 -20.87
N GLU A 151 13.19 0.46 -20.14
CA GLU A 151 11.83 -0.04 -20.12
C GLU A 151 11.32 -0.17 -18.67
N THR A 152 10.16 0.39 -18.38
CA THR A 152 9.48 0.15 -17.12
C THR A 152 8.72 -1.18 -17.20
N LYS A 153 9.25 -2.24 -16.59
CA LYS A 153 8.60 -3.56 -16.57
C LYS A 153 7.44 -3.60 -15.60
N CYS A 154 7.62 -3.03 -14.42
CA CYS A 154 6.59 -2.98 -13.42
C CYS A 154 6.55 -1.59 -12.78
N PRO A 155 5.41 -0.88 -12.80
CA PRO A 155 5.27 0.34 -12.00
C PRO A 155 5.29 0.00 -10.51
N LEU A 156 5.55 1.01 -9.66
CA LEU A 156 5.53 0.83 -8.21
C LEU A 156 4.22 0.20 -7.74
N THR A 157 4.31 -0.96 -7.11
CA THR A 157 3.16 -1.77 -6.69
C THR A 157 3.39 -2.46 -5.35
N PHE A 158 2.31 -2.78 -4.66
CA PHE A 158 2.28 -3.72 -3.53
C PHE A 158 2.03 -5.16 -3.96
N ASP A 159 1.64 -5.38 -5.23
CA ASP A 159 1.47 -6.73 -5.79
C ASP A 159 2.83 -7.31 -6.19
N HIS A 160 3.50 -7.89 -5.20
CA HIS A 160 4.80 -8.50 -5.41
C HIS A 160 4.72 -9.79 -6.24
N GLY A 161 3.55 -10.44 -6.30
CA GLY A 161 3.34 -11.58 -7.17
C GLY A 161 3.44 -11.20 -8.64
N ALA A 162 2.75 -10.13 -9.05
CA ALA A 162 2.84 -9.58 -10.40
C ALA A 162 4.26 -9.05 -10.71
N LEU A 163 4.90 -8.37 -9.75
CA LEU A 163 6.28 -7.90 -9.89
C LEU A 163 7.25 -9.04 -10.23
N LEU A 164 7.18 -10.15 -9.49
CA LEU A 164 8.07 -11.29 -9.70
C LEU A 164 7.81 -12.01 -11.02
N GLN A 165 6.56 -12.07 -11.48
CA GLN A 165 6.25 -12.58 -12.82
C GLN A 165 6.86 -11.71 -13.93
N LEU A 166 6.79 -10.38 -13.76
CA LEU A 166 7.39 -9.44 -14.70
C LEU A 166 8.93 -9.47 -14.65
N LEU A 167 9.54 -9.70 -13.48
CA LEU A 167 10.97 -9.92 -13.35
C LEU A 167 11.44 -11.09 -14.21
N ASP A 168 10.65 -12.16 -14.31
CA ASP A 168 11.01 -13.32 -15.14
C ASP A 168 11.06 -13.00 -16.63
N THR A 169 10.35 -11.98 -17.07
CA THR A 169 10.36 -11.51 -18.47
C THR A 169 11.62 -10.70 -18.84
N VAL A 170 12.37 -10.21 -17.85
CA VAL A 170 13.64 -9.50 -18.11
C VAL A 170 14.64 -10.46 -18.71
N LYS A 171 15.11 -10.15 -19.92
CA LYS A 171 16.06 -10.97 -20.67
C LYS A 171 17.12 -10.09 -21.33
N ILE A 172 18.30 -10.64 -21.45
CA ILE A 172 19.37 -10.00 -22.25
C ILE A 172 18.99 -10.12 -23.72
N PRO A 173 19.12 -9.03 -24.51
CA PRO A 173 18.80 -9.07 -25.93
C PRO A 173 19.61 -10.14 -26.68
N GLU A 174 18.92 -10.95 -27.47
CA GLU A 174 19.50 -12.05 -28.25
C GLU A 174 19.40 -11.76 -29.75
N PRO A 175 20.33 -12.30 -30.57
CA PRO A 175 20.26 -12.18 -32.01
C PRO A 175 19.03 -12.91 -32.56
N ILE A 176 18.32 -12.26 -33.47
CA ILE A 176 17.25 -12.90 -34.26
C ILE A 176 17.88 -13.37 -35.56
N VAL A 177 17.86 -14.67 -35.80
CA VAL A 177 18.52 -15.31 -36.95
C VAL A 177 17.46 -15.74 -37.97
N ASP A 178 17.68 -15.44 -39.23
CA ASP A 178 16.85 -15.92 -40.32
C ASP A 178 17.06 -17.41 -40.59
N SER A 179 16.26 -18.00 -41.50
CA SER A 179 16.40 -19.40 -41.93
C SER A 179 17.71 -19.72 -42.61
N ARG A 180 18.53 -18.72 -42.97
CA ARG A 180 19.82 -18.84 -43.59
C ARG A 180 21.01 -18.60 -42.65
N GLY A 181 20.70 -18.34 -41.35
CA GLY A 181 21.73 -18.08 -40.35
C GLY A 181 22.23 -16.63 -40.28
N ASN A 182 21.58 -15.66 -40.96
CA ASN A 182 21.97 -14.26 -40.87
C ASN A 182 21.24 -13.55 -39.73
N ILE A 183 21.95 -12.72 -38.96
CA ILE A 183 21.37 -11.90 -37.92
C ILE A 183 20.59 -10.74 -38.56
N ILE A 184 19.28 -10.71 -38.44
CA ILE A 184 18.39 -9.69 -39.01
C ILE A 184 18.23 -8.45 -38.16
N ASN A 185 18.53 -8.54 -36.87
CA ASN A 185 18.43 -7.43 -35.91
C ASN A 185 19.79 -6.89 -35.43
N ALA A 186 20.87 -7.06 -36.19
CA ALA A 186 22.23 -6.78 -35.76
C ALA A 186 22.42 -5.34 -35.22
N ARG A 187 21.86 -4.33 -35.88
CA ARG A 187 21.96 -2.94 -35.47
C ARG A 187 21.18 -2.69 -34.17
N LEU A 188 19.93 -3.15 -34.11
CA LEU A 188 19.08 -3.03 -32.91
C LEU A 188 19.71 -3.77 -31.75
N LEU A 189 20.23 -4.97 -31.96
CA LEU A 189 20.93 -5.76 -30.96
C LEU A 189 22.14 -5.02 -30.39
N GLN A 190 22.94 -4.37 -31.25
CA GLN A 190 24.07 -3.57 -30.80
C GLN A 190 23.64 -2.37 -29.96
N GLU A 191 22.57 -1.66 -30.36
CA GLU A 191 22.00 -0.55 -29.63
C GLU A 191 21.42 -1.02 -28.26
N GLU A 192 20.67 -2.12 -28.22
CA GLU A 192 20.09 -2.67 -27.03
C GLU A 192 21.12 -3.22 -26.00
N GLN A 193 22.27 -3.68 -26.48
CA GLN A 193 23.35 -4.21 -25.63
C GLN A 193 24.20 -3.12 -24.96
N MET A 194 24.01 -1.86 -25.35
CA MET A 194 24.62 -0.71 -24.67
C MET A 194 24.03 -0.48 -23.29
N THR A 195 24.53 0.51 -22.55
CA THR A 195 24.17 0.77 -21.17
C THR A 195 23.86 2.26 -20.98
N ALA A 196 22.59 2.61 -20.77
CA ALA A 196 22.08 3.98 -20.64
C ALA A 196 21.70 4.27 -19.17
N ILE A 197 22.70 4.39 -18.28
CA ILE A 197 22.49 4.60 -16.83
C ILE A 197 21.75 5.91 -16.56
N GLY A 198 22.09 7.00 -17.25
CA GLY A 198 21.47 8.31 -17.03
C GLY A 198 19.97 8.29 -17.31
N ASP A 199 19.55 7.71 -18.44
CA ASP A 199 18.14 7.60 -18.81
C ASP A 199 17.37 6.68 -17.82
N ALA A 200 18.00 5.60 -17.35
CA ALA A 200 17.42 4.68 -16.37
C ALA A 200 17.18 5.37 -15.02
N LEU A 201 18.17 6.12 -14.53
CA LEU A 201 18.03 6.89 -13.30
C LEU A 201 16.99 8.01 -13.44
N ALA A 202 16.98 8.73 -14.57
CA ALA A 202 15.98 9.78 -14.81
C ALA A 202 14.56 9.21 -14.83
N THR A 203 14.35 8.06 -15.45
CA THR A 203 13.06 7.34 -15.46
C THR A 203 12.67 6.91 -14.06
N ALA A 204 13.58 6.35 -13.27
CA ALA A 204 13.32 5.94 -11.90
C ALA A 204 12.97 7.13 -11.00
N VAL A 205 13.67 8.27 -11.15
CA VAL A 205 13.34 9.51 -10.42
C VAL A 205 11.94 9.99 -10.75
N GLU A 206 11.56 10.01 -12.03
CA GLU A 206 10.23 10.47 -12.45
C GLU A 206 9.11 9.56 -11.89
N ARG A 207 9.35 8.25 -11.76
CA ARG A 207 8.42 7.31 -11.12
C ARG A 207 8.27 7.54 -9.62
N LEU A 208 9.37 7.81 -8.92
CA LEU A 208 9.37 8.03 -7.47
C LEU A 208 8.93 9.45 -7.06
N LYS A 209 9.07 10.43 -7.93
CA LYS A 209 8.73 11.83 -7.65
C LYS A 209 7.32 12.04 -7.09
N PRO A 210 6.22 11.52 -7.69
CA PRO A 210 4.86 11.73 -7.20
C PRO A 210 4.54 10.93 -5.94
N ILE A 211 5.34 9.93 -5.59
CA ILE A 211 5.04 9.00 -4.50
C ILE A 211 5.25 9.68 -3.16
N LYS A 212 4.25 9.54 -2.28
CA LYS A 212 4.32 9.96 -0.87
C LYS A 212 4.73 8.76 -0.02
N ALA A 213 6.02 8.53 0.12
CA ALA A 213 6.60 7.51 1.00
C ALA A 213 7.56 8.17 1.98
N LYS A 214 7.85 7.47 3.09
CA LYS A 214 8.78 7.95 4.12
C LYS A 214 10.21 8.00 3.59
N SER A 215 10.63 6.98 2.86
CA SER A 215 11.89 6.93 2.15
C SER A 215 11.64 6.52 0.70
N LYS A 216 12.40 7.12 -0.20
CA LYS A 216 12.40 6.84 -1.63
C LYS A 216 13.80 6.42 -2.02
N ILE A 217 13.94 5.23 -2.53
CA ILE A 217 15.24 4.69 -2.89
C ILE A 217 15.24 4.11 -4.29
N ILE A 218 16.37 4.26 -4.98
CA ILE A 218 16.69 3.57 -6.22
C ILE A 218 17.80 2.58 -5.89
N ILE A 219 17.67 1.34 -6.33
CA ILE A 219 18.71 0.32 -6.27
C ILE A 219 19.14 0.04 -7.72
N LEU A 220 20.27 0.60 -8.09
CA LEU A 220 20.87 0.43 -9.41
C LEU A 220 21.82 -0.75 -9.38
N LEU A 221 21.59 -1.74 -10.25
CA LEU A 221 22.44 -2.92 -10.43
C LEU A 221 23.03 -2.87 -11.84
N SER A 222 24.32 -2.62 -11.93
CA SER A 222 25.04 -2.51 -13.20
C SER A 222 26.53 -2.79 -12.99
N ASP A 223 27.27 -2.99 -14.07
CA ASP A 223 28.74 -2.96 -14.05
C ASP A 223 29.32 -1.53 -14.17
N GLY A 224 28.46 -0.52 -14.37
CA GLY A 224 28.78 0.91 -14.24
C GLY A 224 29.33 1.59 -15.48
N GLU A 225 29.54 0.90 -16.58
CA GLU A 225 29.96 1.51 -17.84
C GLU A 225 28.75 2.13 -18.57
N SER A 226 28.62 3.47 -18.54
CA SER A 226 27.58 4.18 -19.29
C SER A 226 28.11 4.60 -20.65
N ASN A 227 27.60 4.00 -21.72
CA ASN A 227 28.04 4.23 -23.08
C ASN A 227 26.92 4.59 -24.07
N ALA A 228 25.69 4.76 -23.55
CA ALA A 228 24.51 5.17 -24.30
C ALA A 228 23.62 6.06 -23.44
N GLY A 229 22.53 6.57 -24.03
CA GLY A 229 21.53 7.40 -23.36
C GLY A 229 21.62 8.87 -23.78
N VAL A 230 20.57 9.61 -23.50
CA VAL A 230 20.42 11.04 -23.80
C VAL A 230 20.70 11.88 -22.54
N VAL A 231 20.33 11.37 -21.37
CA VAL A 231 20.49 12.05 -20.09
C VAL A 231 21.85 11.71 -19.48
N ASP A 232 22.60 12.75 -19.08
CA ASP A 232 23.85 12.54 -18.34
C ASP A 232 23.53 11.95 -16.95
N PRO A 233 24.22 10.88 -16.49
CA PRO A 233 24.07 10.35 -15.16
C PRO A 233 24.17 11.41 -14.05
N VAL A 234 25.01 12.45 -14.22
CA VAL A 234 25.15 13.55 -13.25
C VAL A 234 23.87 14.38 -13.14
N GLU A 235 23.20 14.64 -14.27
CA GLU A 235 21.91 15.37 -14.27
C GLU A 235 20.81 14.56 -13.57
N ALA A 236 20.72 13.25 -13.85
CA ALA A 236 19.78 12.36 -13.20
C ALA A 236 20.00 12.31 -11.67
N VAL A 237 21.25 12.28 -11.23
CA VAL A 237 21.64 12.33 -9.81
C VAL A 237 21.24 13.64 -9.14
N GLN A 238 21.41 14.78 -9.84
CA GLN A 238 20.97 16.08 -9.30
C GLN A 238 19.44 16.11 -9.13
N ALA A 239 18.71 15.56 -10.10
CA ALA A 239 17.25 15.43 -9.97
C ALA A 239 16.87 14.53 -8.79
N ALA A 240 17.51 13.37 -8.61
CA ALA A 240 17.27 12.48 -7.48
C ALA A 240 17.48 13.20 -6.14
N LYS A 241 18.57 13.94 -6.03
CA LYS A 241 18.89 14.73 -4.83
C LYS A 241 17.84 15.81 -4.56
N ALA A 242 17.36 16.51 -5.57
CA ALA A 242 16.34 17.54 -5.43
C ALA A 242 15.00 17.00 -4.88
N TYR A 243 14.66 15.73 -5.18
CA TYR A 243 13.46 15.07 -4.68
C TYR A 243 13.68 14.21 -3.44
N GLY A 244 14.87 14.26 -2.83
CA GLY A 244 15.22 13.49 -1.64
C GLY A 244 15.25 11.98 -1.88
N ILE A 245 15.56 11.55 -3.11
CA ILE A 245 15.66 10.15 -3.50
C ILE A 245 17.11 9.70 -3.30
N LYS A 246 17.35 8.64 -2.52
CA LYS A 246 18.68 8.05 -2.34
C LYS A 246 18.93 7.00 -3.42
N ILE A 247 20.14 6.94 -3.92
CA ILE A 247 20.54 5.93 -4.92
C ILE A 247 21.59 5.02 -4.29
N TYR A 248 21.24 3.73 -4.17
CA TYR A 248 22.18 2.67 -3.84
C TYR A 248 22.67 2.07 -5.14
N THR A 249 23.99 1.99 -5.33
CA THR A 249 24.58 1.40 -6.52
C THR A 249 25.28 0.10 -6.17
N ILE A 250 25.01 -0.95 -6.92
CA ILE A 250 25.61 -2.26 -6.75
C ILE A 250 26.36 -2.62 -8.03
N GLY A 251 27.67 -2.55 -7.97
CA GLY A 251 28.54 -3.05 -9.04
C GLY A 251 28.53 -4.57 -9.04
N ILE A 252 28.20 -5.16 -10.19
CA ILE A 252 28.02 -6.62 -10.32
C ILE A 252 29.14 -7.22 -11.14
N GLY A 253 29.85 -8.18 -10.54
CA GLY A 253 30.90 -8.93 -11.19
C GLY A 253 32.28 -8.71 -10.64
N THR A 254 33.26 -9.25 -11.34
CA THR A 254 34.70 -9.12 -11.05
C THR A 254 35.38 -8.37 -12.18
N THR A 255 36.42 -7.60 -11.85
CA THR A 255 37.29 -6.99 -12.86
C THR A 255 38.30 -8.01 -13.33
N GLY A 256 38.40 -8.21 -14.65
CA GLY A 256 39.36 -9.14 -15.24
C GLY A 256 38.79 -10.03 -16.35
N PRO A 257 39.48 -11.12 -16.69
CA PRO A 257 39.03 -12.05 -17.70
C PRO A 257 37.88 -12.92 -17.15
N VAL A 258 36.68 -12.82 -17.73
CA VAL A 258 35.51 -13.60 -17.36
C VAL A 258 35.00 -14.46 -18.51
N PRO A 259 34.49 -15.67 -18.24
CA PRO A 259 33.92 -16.51 -19.29
C PRO A 259 32.58 -15.93 -19.74
N MET A 260 32.44 -15.64 -21.01
CA MET A 260 31.24 -15.14 -21.64
C MET A 260 30.77 -16.09 -22.76
N PRO A 261 29.50 -16.48 -22.80
CA PRO A 261 28.97 -17.26 -23.90
C PRO A 261 28.84 -16.39 -25.14
N VAL A 262 29.52 -16.80 -26.20
CA VAL A 262 29.50 -16.15 -27.51
C VAL A 262 29.12 -17.17 -28.57
N GLU A 263 28.31 -16.80 -29.53
CA GLU A 263 27.99 -17.66 -30.65
C GLU A 263 29.13 -17.65 -31.71
N ASP A 264 29.59 -18.81 -32.07
CA ASP A 264 30.56 -18.96 -33.16
C ASP A 264 29.83 -18.76 -34.52
N PRO A 265 30.57 -18.58 -35.63
CA PRO A 265 29.99 -18.45 -36.99
C PRO A 265 29.13 -19.64 -37.44
N PHE A 266 29.15 -20.75 -36.69
CA PHE A 266 28.37 -21.96 -36.94
C PHE A 266 27.13 -22.07 -36.04
N GLY A 267 26.80 -21.01 -35.26
CA GLY A 267 25.67 -20.99 -34.38
C GLY A 267 25.83 -21.83 -33.08
N ARG A 268 27.06 -22.17 -32.70
CA ARG A 268 27.36 -22.92 -31.48
C ARG A 268 27.80 -21.97 -30.38
N THR A 269 27.25 -22.11 -29.20
CA THR A 269 27.65 -21.32 -28.02
C THR A 269 29.02 -21.82 -27.53
N VAL A 270 30.04 -20.98 -27.61
CA VAL A 270 31.38 -21.21 -27.06
C VAL A 270 31.68 -20.22 -25.94
N LEU A 271 32.44 -20.66 -24.93
CA LEU A 271 32.88 -19.78 -23.85
C LEU A 271 34.17 -19.07 -24.27
N GLN A 272 34.10 -17.76 -24.38
CA GLN A 272 35.24 -16.89 -24.64
C GLN A 272 35.60 -16.11 -23.39
N SER A 273 36.89 -15.96 -23.10
CA SER A 273 37.38 -15.10 -22.03
C SER A 273 37.38 -13.65 -22.51
N VAL A 274 36.53 -12.82 -21.92
CA VAL A 274 36.39 -11.40 -22.24
C VAL A 274 36.88 -10.58 -21.05
N MET A 275 37.64 -9.52 -21.29
CA MET A 275 38.05 -8.58 -20.25
C MET A 275 36.89 -7.67 -19.93
N VAL A 276 36.45 -7.67 -18.69
CA VAL A 276 35.39 -6.80 -18.15
C VAL A 276 35.97 -5.86 -17.11
N GLN A 277 35.58 -4.61 -17.16
CA GLN A 277 35.92 -3.61 -16.15
C GLN A 277 34.64 -3.06 -15.51
N ILE A 278 34.67 -2.79 -14.22
CA ILE A 278 33.60 -2.14 -13.52
C ILE A 278 33.98 -0.69 -13.30
N ASP A 279 33.15 0.25 -13.72
CA ASP A 279 33.34 1.66 -13.42
C ASP A 279 32.88 1.99 -11.98
N GLU A 280 33.68 1.54 -11.00
CA GLU A 280 33.40 1.80 -9.60
C GLU A 280 33.39 3.30 -9.27
N LYS A 281 34.14 4.13 -10.02
CA LYS A 281 34.21 5.58 -9.77
C LYS A 281 32.87 6.25 -10.08
N ALA A 282 32.28 5.93 -11.23
CA ALA A 282 30.98 6.45 -11.62
C ALA A 282 29.90 5.98 -10.64
N LEU A 283 29.86 4.69 -10.30
CA LEU A 283 28.90 4.14 -9.35
C LEU A 283 29.01 4.74 -7.96
N LYS A 284 30.23 4.94 -7.44
CA LYS A 284 30.48 5.62 -6.16
C LYS A 284 30.00 7.07 -6.19
N MET A 285 30.31 7.81 -7.25
CA MET A 285 29.89 9.20 -7.40
C MET A 285 28.35 9.32 -7.39
N ILE A 286 27.63 8.45 -8.09
CA ILE A 286 26.16 8.41 -8.13
C ILE A 286 25.59 8.19 -6.72
N ALA A 287 26.11 7.20 -6.00
CA ALA A 287 25.64 6.88 -4.65
C ALA A 287 25.92 7.99 -3.65
N ASP A 288 27.16 8.45 -3.56
CA ASP A 288 27.62 9.44 -2.58
C ASP A 288 26.89 10.78 -2.74
N ALA A 289 26.63 11.20 -3.98
CA ALA A 289 25.94 12.46 -4.25
C ALA A 289 24.49 12.53 -3.74
N THR A 290 23.85 11.37 -3.57
CA THR A 290 22.45 11.27 -3.10
C THR A 290 22.33 10.79 -1.64
N GLY A 291 23.45 10.54 -0.97
CA GLY A 291 23.49 10.00 0.40
C GLY A 291 23.18 8.50 0.47
N GLY A 292 23.28 7.79 -0.63
CA GLY A 292 23.28 6.34 -0.69
C GLY A 292 24.67 5.74 -0.45
N LYS A 293 24.85 4.48 -0.83
CA LYS A 293 26.13 3.77 -0.74
C LYS A 293 26.39 2.94 -1.99
N TYR A 294 27.67 2.86 -2.37
CA TYR A 294 28.15 1.93 -3.35
C TYR A 294 28.54 0.61 -2.71
N TYR A 295 28.21 -0.48 -3.38
CA TYR A 295 28.60 -1.84 -3.03
C TYR A 295 29.17 -2.56 -4.23
N ASN A 296 30.07 -3.54 -3.99
CA ASN A 296 30.60 -4.41 -5.03
C ASN A 296 30.21 -5.86 -4.72
N ALA A 297 29.38 -6.45 -5.57
CA ALA A 297 28.94 -7.82 -5.49
C ALA A 297 29.79 -8.70 -6.41
N GLN A 298 30.75 -9.43 -5.84
CA GLN A 298 31.63 -10.34 -6.54
C GLN A 298 31.13 -11.80 -6.55
N ASP A 299 30.17 -12.09 -5.68
CA ASP A 299 29.54 -13.41 -5.53
C ASP A 299 28.10 -13.27 -5.04
N THR A 300 27.30 -14.34 -5.16
CA THR A 300 25.89 -14.37 -4.79
C THR A 300 25.66 -14.07 -3.32
N GLU A 301 26.54 -14.57 -2.42
CA GLU A 301 26.40 -14.34 -0.98
C GLU A 301 26.68 -12.89 -0.59
N LYS A 302 27.65 -12.24 -1.24
CA LYS A 302 27.88 -10.79 -1.06
C LYS A 302 26.67 -10.00 -1.52
N LEU A 303 26.07 -10.34 -2.64
CA LEU A 303 24.87 -9.66 -3.15
C LEU A 303 23.72 -9.77 -2.13
N ARG A 304 23.47 -10.94 -1.54
CA ARG A 304 22.48 -11.10 -0.46
C ARG A 304 22.78 -10.23 0.76
N LYS A 305 24.04 -10.20 1.20
CA LYS A 305 24.45 -9.35 2.34
C LYS A 305 24.23 -7.86 2.05
N ILE A 306 24.49 -7.41 0.83
CA ILE A 306 24.26 -6.03 0.38
C ILE A 306 22.78 -5.67 0.53
N TYR A 307 21.87 -6.53 0.06
CA TYR A 307 20.45 -6.30 0.22
C TYR A 307 20.01 -6.28 1.69
N ALA A 308 20.59 -7.14 2.53
CA ALA A 308 20.33 -7.12 3.97
C ALA A 308 20.83 -5.83 4.64
N ASP A 309 21.96 -5.28 4.19
CA ASP A 309 22.49 -4.02 4.69
C ASP A 309 21.63 -2.81 4.26
N ILE A 310 21.19 -2.77 3.02
CA ILE A 310 20.24 -1.75 2.53
C ILE A 310 18.94 -1.82 3.34
N ASP A 311 18.47 -3.04 3.62
CA ASP A 311 17.29 -3.27 4.47
C ASP A 311 17.44 -2.63 5.85
N LYS A 312 18.57 -2.85 6.51
CA LYS A 312 18.84 -2.28 7.84
C LYS A 312 18.94 -0.76 7.83
N LEU A 313 19.55 -0.18 6.77
CA LEU A 313 19.73 1.28 6.66
C LEU A 313 18.40 2.01 6.47
N GLU A 314 17.46 1.41 5.75
CA GLU A 314 16.19 2.05 5.41
C GLU A 314 15.02 1.63 6.32
N LYS A 315 15.11 0.50 7.03
CA LYS A 315 14.17 0.15 8.09
C LYS A 315 14.38 1.05 9.30
N THR A 316 13.81 2.23 9.24
CA THR A 316 13.67 3.04 10.45
C THR A 316 12.55 2.44 11.28
N THR A 317 12.86 2.07 12.53
CA THR A 317 11.86 1.67 13.54
C THR A 317 10.81 2.78 13.65
N THR A 318 9.64 2.56 13.13
CA THR A 318 8.53 3.49 13.26
C THR A 318 7.41 2.80 14.00
N GLU A 319 7.03 3.38 15.14
CA GLU A 319 5.80 3.05 15.81
C GLU A 319 4.64 3.39 14.87
N GLY A 320 4.05 2.38 14.25
CA GLY A 320 2.92 2.57 13.36
C GLY A 320 1.75 3.18 14.13
N ARG A 321 1.29 4.35 13.73
CA ARG A 321 0.01 4.90 14.23
C ARG A 321 -1.12 4.04 13.68
N LEU A 322 -1.77 3.29 14.56
CA LEU A 322 -2.96 2.53 14.23
C LEU A 322 -4.11 3.50 13.94
N TYR A 323 -4.48 3.61 12.70
CA TYR A 323 -5.74 4.27 12.33
C TYR A 323 -6.83 3.21 12.34
N THR A 324 -7.75 3.30 13.32
CA THR A 324 -8.93 2.45 13.37
C THR A 324 -10.06 3.14 12.61
N GLU A 325 -10.50 2.58 11.51
CA GLU A 325 -11.68 3.08 10.81
C GLU A 325 -12.94 2.64 11.56
N TYR A 326 -13.75 3.62 12.01
CA TYR A 326 -14.96 3.36 12.77
C TYR A 326 -16.19 3.44 11.86
N ARG A 327 -16.97 2.36 11.85
CA ARG A 327 -18.30 2.39 11.22
C ARG A 327 -19.30 3.02 12.18
N GLU A 328 -19.98 4.05 11.73
CA GLU A 328 -21.05 4.70 12.49
C GLU A 328 -22.32 3.86 12.48
N LEU A 329 -22.90 3.68 13.64
CA LEU A 329 -24.13 2.92 13.87
C LEU A 329 -25.31 3.79 14.26
N PHE A 330 -25.17 5.12 14.23
CA PHE A 330 -26.20 6.04 14.67
C PHE A 330 -27.55 5.85 13.94
N SER A 331 -27.53 5.47 12.67
CA SER A 331 -28.72 5.22 11.84
C SER A 331 -29.62 4.12 12.41
N TYR A 332 -29.03 3.08 13.01
CA TYR A 332 -29.79 1.99 13.64
C TYR A 332 -30.55 2.41 14.90
N ALA A 333 -30.15 3.48 15.56
CA ALA A 333 -30.87 4.06 16.69
C ALA A 333 -31.77 5.22 16.23
N LEU A 334 -31.34 6.03 15.26
CA LEU A 334 -32.07 7.21 14.80
C LEU A 334 -33.39 6.85 14.11
N PHE A 335 -33.37 5.94 13.13
CA PHE A 335 -34.59 5.62 12.37
C PHE A 335 -35.68 4.97 13.22
N PRO A 336 -35.41 3.97 14.09
CA PRO A 336 -36.41 3.44 15.00
C PRO A 336 -36.90 4.49 16.00
N GLY A 337 -35.99 5.34 16.53
CA GLY A 337 -36.36 6.41 17.45
C GLY A 337 -37.34 7.42 16.82
N LEU A 338 -37.02 7.87 15.60
CA LEU A 338 -37.89 8.79 14.84
C LEU A 338 -39.22 8.11 14.49
N GLY A 339 -39.19 6.83 14.09
CA GLY A 339 -40.40 6.05 13.82
C GLY A 339 -41.36 5.95 15.02
N LEU A 340 -40.83 5.73 16.24
CA LEU A 340 -41.61 5.66 17.46
C LEU A 340 -42.24 7.03 17.80
N VAL A 341 -41.49 8.12 17.66
CA VAL A 341 -42.00 9.47 17.90
C VAL A 341 -43.11 9.84 16.91
N LEU A 342 -42.93 9.56 15.61
CA LEU A 342 -43.92 9.81 14.59
C LEU A 342 -45.17 8.93 14.79
N LEU A 343 -44.98 7.65 15.11
CA LEU A 343 -46.09 6.73 15.43
C LEU A 343 -46.93 7.25 16.57
N GLU A 344 -46.28 7.65 17.69
CA GLU A 344 -46.98 8.21 18.84
C GLU A 344 -47.75 9.46 18.46
N MET A 345 -47.11 10.40 17.71
CA MET A 345 -47.74 11.65 17.30
C MET A 345 -48.99 11.39 16.42
N VAL A 346 -48.89 10.47 15.46
CA VAL A 346 -50.02 10.10 14.58
C VAL A 346 -51.16 9.45 15.44
N LEU A 347 -50.81 8.51 16.31
CA LEU A 347 -51.82 7.87 17.18
C LEU A 347 -52.48 8.84 18.13
N ALA A 348 -51.73 9.77 18.73
CA ALA A 348 -52.23 10.79 19.63
C ALA A 348 -53.17 11.78 18.91
N CYS A 349 -52.85 12.16 17.68
CA CYS A 349 -53.64 13.12 16.87
C CYS A 349 -54.91 12.46 16.24
N THR A 350 -54.88 11.15 15.99
CA THR A 350 -55.97 10.45 15.28
C THR A 350 -56.86 9.65 16.24
N ARG A 351 -56.44 8.44 16.62
CA ARG A 351 -57.25 7.47 17.34
C ARG A 351 -57.43 7.75 18.82
N PHE A 352 -56.42 8.38 19.42
CA PHE A 352 -56.36 8.62 20.86
C PHE A 352 -56.44 10.12 21.24
N ARG A 353 -56.99 10.92 20.33
CA ARG A 353 -57.21 12.34 20.56
C ARG A 353 -58.01 12.56 21.85
N SER A 354 -57.45 13.33 22.78
CA SER A 354 -58.20 13.81 23.94
C SER A 354 -58.97 15.05 23.53
N LEU A 355 -60.30 15.00 23.64
CA LEU A 355 -61.08 16.23 23.59
C LEU A 355 -60.70 17.08 24.81
N PRO A 356 -60.61 18.41 24.65
CA PRO A 356 -60.26 19.31 25.77
C PRO A 356 -61.26 19.29 26.89
#